data_ba2dd3a6a083b501f57f022797d900b6
#
_entry.id   ba2dd3a6a083b501f57f022797d900b6
#
_cell.length_a   1.000
_cell.length_b   1.000
_cell.length_c   1.000
_cell.angle_alpha   90.00
_cell.angle_beta   90.00
_cell.angle_gamma   90.00
#
_symmetry.space_group_name_H-M   'P 1'
#
loop_
_entity.id
_entity.type
_entity.pdbx_description
1 polymer ?
#
loop_
_entity_poly.entity_id
_entity_poly.type
_entity_poly.pdbx_seq_one_letter_code
_entity_poly.pdbx_strand_id
1 'polypeptide(L)'
;MTEKELLAARQSIVQKLTQARLEKGLSQEQLAKRIGTQRSNICRIEKGTQNLSLDLMIKIAEALDKDVSVMLEERSSTMEKVYSLRLYDETLLTFTLEERGLEGLQATILHTETAKQKLFPLDLELTNEGVVKWLERRVIPKNRQFVDEILKTLGLSVNNTKGIIDVCMGLSLNDSYWVVPADFDGKYADYNLYENRFSEALSLVAYTGVGGSREAFSTSPELTTNGMLRKAWRFVEDDGIYLYKGGTEGAANTGNEPYSEYYACQIADKMGIGCVQYDLENWKGILASKCRLF
;
A
#
# COMPACT_ATOMS: atom_id res chain seq x y z
N MET A 1 32.66 -0.72 -3.78
CA MET A 1 31.44 -0.40 -4.53
C MET A 1 31.59 -0.99 -5.93
N THR A 2 30.78 -1.93 -6.30
CA THR A 2 30.76 -2.54 -7.62
C THR A 2 30.12 -1.60 -8.65
N GLU A 3 30.37 -1.84 -9.96
CA GLU A 3 29.75 -1.05 -11.03
C GLU A 3 28.20 -1.11 -10.99
N LYS A 4 27.67 -2.27 -10.59
CA LYS A 4 26.21 -2.50 -10.40
C LYS A 4 25.66 -1.62 -9.25
N GLU A 5 26.36 -1.52 -8.13
CA GLU A 5 25.98 -0.66 -6.99
C GLU A 5 26.03 0.83 -7.35
N LEU A 6 27.03 1.24 -8.15
CA LEU A 6 27.14 2.61 -8.62
C LEU A 6 25.96 2.96 -9.54
N LEU A 7 25.60 2.06 -10.44
CA LEU A 7 24.46 2.24 -11.34
C LEU A 7 23.14 2.39 -10.56
N ALA A 8 22.92 1.53 -9.57
CA ALA A 8 21.74 1.59 -8.70
C ALA A 8 21.65 2.92 -7.93
N ALA A 9 22.76 3.39 -7.36
CA ALA A 9 22.83 4.68 -6.67
C ALA A 9 22.50 5.85 -7.60
N ARG A 10 23.02 5.85 -8.84
CA ARG A 10 22.68 6.85 -9.86
C ARG A 10 21.20 6.85 -10.20
N GLN A 11 20.60 5.67 -10.39
CA GLN A 11 19.19 5.54 -10.69
C GLN A 11 18.31 6.08 -9.56
N SER A 12 18.66 5.82 -8.31
CA SER A 12 17.96 6.34 -7.13
C SER A 12 17.96 7.87 -7.10
N ILE A 13 19.14 8.52 -7.32
CA ILE A 13 19.23 9.98 -7.36
C ILE A 13 18.38 10.55 -8.49
N VAL A 14 18.46 9.96 -9.68
CA VAL A 14 17.71 10.38 -10.86
C VAL A 14 16.20 10.28 -10.63
N GLN A 15 15.73 9.21 -9.97
CA GLN A 15 14.32 9.05 -9.62
C GLN A 15 13.84 10.14 -8.64
N LYS A 16 14.63 10.43 -7.59
CA LYS A 16 14.32 11.52 -6.64
C LYS A 16 14.21 12.87 -7.35
N LEU A 17 15.13 13.18 -8.26
CA LEU A 17 15.10 14.42 -9.06
C LEU A 17 13.87 14.48 -9.98
N THR A 18 13.55 13.39 -10.66
CA THR A 18 12.39 13.31 -11.56
C THR A 18 11.09 13.48 -10.76
N GLN A 19 10.99 12.83 -9.63
CA GLN A 19 9.83 12.94 -8.75
C GLN A 19 9.65 14.38 -8.23
N ALA A 20 10.72 15.00 -7.74
CA ALA A 20 10.69 16.39 -7.27
C ALA A 20 10.25 17.38 -8.37
N ARG A 21 10.68 17.15 -9.63
CA ARG A 21 10.22 17.96 -10.77
C ARG A 21 8.73 17.79 -11.02
N LEU A 22 8.24 16.55 -11.00
CA LEU A 22 6.82 16.24 -11.21
C LEU A 22 5.94 16.84 -10.10
N GLU A 23 6.38 16.72 -8.83
CA GLU A 23 5.69 17.33 -7.68
C GLU A 23 5.56 18.85 -7.80
N LYS A 24 6.57 19.50 -8.40
CA LYS A 24 6.57 20.93 -8.68
C LYS A 24 5.77 21.29 -9.94
N GLY A 25 5.20 20.33 -10.65
CA GLY A 25 4.41 20.51 -11.86
C GLY A 25 5.23 21.02 -13.06
N LEU A 26 6.56 20.84 -13.05
CA LEU A 26 7.43 21.31 -14.10
C LEU A 26 7.60 20.28 -15.22
N SER A 27 7.49 20.73 -16.49
CA SER A 27 7.94 19.92 -17.63
C SER A 27 9.48 19.88 -17.69
N GLN A 28 10.04 18.88 -18.40
CA GLN A 28 11.49 18.80 -18.66
C GLN A 28 12.04 20.06 -19.33
N GLU A 29 11.26 20.68 -20.18
CA GLU A 29 11.63 21.93 -20.88
C GLU A 29 11.67 23.12 -19.93
N GLN A 30 10.69 23.23 -19.03
CA GLN A 30 10.65 24.30 -18.02
C GLN A 30 11.80 24.17 -17.03
N LEU A 31 12.13 22.94 -16.59
CA LEU A 31 13.30 22.72 -15.74
C LEU A 31 14.59 23.06 -16.47
N ALA A 32 14.76 22.61 -17.73
CA ALA A 32 15.91 22.91 -18.54
C ALA A 32 16.14 24.42 -18.70
N LYS A 33 15.07 25.19 -18.97
CA LYS A 33 15.13 26.63 -19.07
C LYS A 33 15.56 27.31 -17.75
N ARG A 34 15.07 26.82 -16.61
CA ARG A 34 15.43 27.37 -15.28
C ARG A 34 16.91 27.22 -14.95
N ILE A 35 17.52 26.10 -15.32
CA ILE A 35 18.93 25.80 -15.02
C ILE A 35 19.90 26.14 -16.16
N GLY A 36 19.39 26.73 -17.23
CA GLY A 36 20.23 27.15 -18.37
C GLY A 36 20.78 26.01 -19.23
N THR A 37 19.99 24.93 -19.42
CA THR A 37 20.36 23.77 -20.23
C THR A 37 19.32 23.43 -21.29
N GLN A 38 19.57 22.40 -22.10
CA GLN A 38 18.64 21.93 -23.12
C GLN A 38 17.71 20.82 -22.53
N ARG A 39 16.47 20.75 -23.02
CA ARG A 39 15.51 19.69 -22.65
C ARG A 39 16.10 18.29 -22.87
N SER A 40 16.86 18.07 -23.93
CA SER A 40 17.52 16.80 -24.25
C SER A 40 18.49 16.34 -23.14
N ASN A 41 19.15 17.29 -22.45
CA ASN A 41 20.01 16.97 -21.32
C ASN A 41 19.18 16.46 -20.12
N ILE A 42 18.10 17.16 -19.77
CA ILE A 42 17.19 16.70 -18.70
C ILE A 42 16.62 15.32 -19.02
N CYS A 43 16.17 15.09 -20.25
CA CYS A 43 15.66 13.79 -20.68
C CYS A 43 16.71 12.67 -20.52
N ARG A 44 17.98 12.91 -20.88
CA ARG A 44 19.07 11.93 -20.73
C ARG A 44 19.43 11.67 -19.27
N ILE A 45 19.40 12.72 -18.43
CA ILE A 45 19.60 12.59 -16.99
C ILE A 45 18.50 11.72 -16.40
N GLU A 46 17.23 12.03 -16.66
CA GLU A 46 16.09 11.28 -16.14
C GLU A 46 16.00 9.84 -16.65
N LYS A 47 16.60 9.54 -17.80
CA LYS A 47 16.79 8.16 -18.31
C LYS A 47 18.01 7.45 -17.73
N GLY A 48 18.81 8.13 -16.92
CA GLY A 48 20.05 7.56 -16.36
C GLY A 48 21.17 7.34 -17.38
N THR A 49 21.04 7.87 -18.63
CA THR A 49 22.00 7.68 -19.72
C THR A 49 23.09 8.75 -19.76
N GLN A 50 23.04 9.75 -18.89
CA GLN A 50 24.04 10.80 -18.78
C GLN A 50 24.55 10.90 -17.34
N ASN A 51 25.86 11.10 -17.19
CA ASN A 51 26.45 11.38 -15.89
C ASN A 51 25.98 12.75 -15.38
N LEU A 52 25.54 12.76 -14.12
CA LEU A 52 25.15 13.97 -13.42
C LEU A 52 26.35 14.50 -12.64
N SER A 53 26.87 15.68 -13.05
CA SER A 53 27.89 16.34 -12.26
C SER A 53 27.30 16.94 -10.99
N LEU A 54 28.13 17.12 -9.97
CA LEU A 54 27.71 17.74 -8.71
C LEU A 54 27.10 19.13 -8.93
N ASP A 55 27.73 19.96 -9.76
CA ASP A 55 27.23 21.31 -10.08
C ASP A 55 25.86 21.29 -10.74
N LEU A 56 25.63 20.32 -11.63
CA LEU A 56 24.33 20.18 -12.29
C LEU A 56 23.26 19.68 -11.31
N MET A 57 23.63 18.81 -10.40
CA MET A 57 22.75 18.33 -9.34
C MET A 57 22.33 19.48 -8.41
N ILE A 58 23.28 20.35 -8.01
CA ILE A 58 23.02 21.54 -7.21
C ILE A 58 22.04 22.47 -7.94
N LYS A 59 22.28 22.80 -9.21
CA LYS A 59 21.40 23.66 -10.01
C LYS A 59 20.00 23.09 -10.17
N ILE A 60 19.87 21.77 -10.36
CA ILE A 60 18.57 21.12 -10.45
C ILE A 60 17.84 21.19 -9.10
N ALA A 61 18.55 20.91 -8.00
CA ALA A 61 17.96 20.95 -6.65
C ALA A 61 17.47 22.36 -6.31
N GLU A 62 18.28 23.41 -6.54
CA GLU A 62 17.88 24.82 -6.36
C GLU A 62 16.65 25.17 -7.21
N ALA A 63 16.62 24.77 -8.49
CA ALA A 63 15.48 25.03 -9.36
C ALA A 63 14.18 24.33 -8.92
N LEU A 64 14.32 23.27 -8.09
CA LEU A 64 13.22 22.50 -7.52
C LEU A 64 12.89 22.89 -6.06
N ASP A 65 13.55 23.92 -5.49
CA ASP A 65 13.46 24.35 -4.09
C ASP A 65 13.74 23.20 -3.10
N LYS A 66 14.74 22.37 -3.44
CA LYS A 66 15.21 21.27 -2.61
C LYS A 66 16.65 21.50 -2.19
N ASP A 67 17.01 21.09 -0.99
CA ASP A 67 18.39 21.06 -0.56
C ASP A 67 19.10 19.82 -1.11
N VAL A 68 20.34 19.98 -1.58
CA VAL A 68 21.16 18.86 -2.09
C VAL A 68 21.47 17.86 -0.97
N SER A 69 21.59 18.32 0.28
CA SER A 69 21.78 17.47 1.46
C SER A 69 20.66 16.42 1.62
N VAL A 70 19.42 16.79 1.31
CA VAL A 70 18.26 15.87 1.30
C VAL A 70 18.40 14.77 0.22
N MET A 71 19.14 15.06 -0.85
CA MET A 71 19.42 14.09 -1.91
C MET A 71 20.61 13.18 -1.59
N LEU A 72 21.52 13.66 -0.74
CA LEU A 72 22.66 12.96 -0.21
C LEU A 72 22.40 12.52 1.25
N GLU A 73 21.12 12.27 1.59
CA GLU A 73 20.85 11.66 2.89
C GLU A 73 21.88 10.57 3.13
N GLU A 74 22.60 10.69 4.25
CA GLU A 74 23.48 9.64 4.71
C GLU A 74 22.76 8.31 4.43
N ARG A 75 23.47 7.33 3.90
CA ARG A 75 23.16 5.96 4.25
C ARG A 75 23.21 5.97 5.77
N SER A 76 22.11 6.35 6.41
CA SER A 76 21.98 6.03 7.80
C SER A 76 22.39 4.57 7.84
N SER A 77 23.35 4.25 8.67
CA SER A 77 23.48 2.90 9.16
C SER A 77 22.09 2.65 9.77
N THR A 78 21.16 2.35 8.92
CA THR A 78 19.84 1.88 9.32
C THR A 78 20.18 0.60 10.06
N MET A 79 20.17 0.67 11.37
CA MET A 79 19.90 -0.55 12.11
C MET A 79 18.70 -1.13 11.37
N GLU A 80 18.95 -2.25 10.68
CA GLU A 80 17.94 -2.86 9.80
C GLU A 80 16.67 -2.95 10.63
N LYS A 81 15.62 -2.26 10.19
CA LYS A 81 14.38 -2.23 10.96
C LYS A 81 13.87 -3.66 11.07
N VAL A 82 13.94 -4.20 12.27
CA VAL A 82 13.47 -5.54 12.58
C VAL A 82 11.97 -5.48 12.79
N TYR A 83 11.26 -6.37 12.16
CA TYR A 83 9.81 -6.54 12.29
C TYR A 83 9.48 -7.79 13.06
N SER A 84 8.34 -7.78 13.71
CA SER A 84 7.71 -8.94 14.34
C SER A 84 6.39 -9.27 13.64
N LEU A 85 6.22 -10.51 13.22
CA LEU A 85 4.91 -11.07 12.96
C LEU A 85 4.30 -11.50 14.29
N ARG A 86 3.12 -11.00 14.61
CA ARG A 86 2.39 -11.31 15.84
C ARG A 86 0.99 -11.86 15.52
N LEU A 87 0.53 -12.77 16.37
CA LEU A 87 -0.87 -13.14 16.50
C LEU A 87 -1.38 -12.56 17.81
N TYR A 88 -2.32 -11.62 17.76
CA TYR A 88 -2.62 -10.74 18.89
C TYR A 88 -1.32 -10.12 19.43
N ASP A 89 -1.01 -10.27 20.71
CA ASP A 89 0.21 -9.77 21.33
C ASP A 89 1.38 -10.78 21.33
N GLU A 90 1.15 -11.99 20.78
CA GLU A 90 2.14 -13.08 20.74
C GLU A 90 3.07 -12.96 19.53
N THR A 91 4.35 -12.71 19.76
CA THR A 91 5.37 -12.73 18.71
C THR A 91 5.60 -14.18 18.23
N LEU A 92 5.58 -14.37 16.92
CA LEU A 92 5.80 -15.67 16.26
C LEU A 92 7.10 -15.71 15.49
N LEU A 93 7.44 -14.61 14.81
CA LEU A 93 8.57 -14.51 13.89
C LEU A 93 9.18 -13.12 13.97
N THR A 94 10.52 -13.01 13.91
CA THR A 94 11.19 -11.72 13.67
C THR A 94 12.01 -11.78 12.39
N PHE A 95 12.01 -10.71 11.62
CA PHE A 95 12.63 -10.62 10.32
C PHE A 95 12.96 -9.17 9.94
N THR A 96 13.86 -9.00 8.98
CA THR A 96 14.11 -7.71 8.35
C THR A 96 13.40 -7.61 7.01
N LEU A 97 13.07 -6.40 6.57
CA LEU A 97 12.47 -6.11 5.26
C LEU A 97 13.27 -5.04 4.55
N GLU A 98 13.64 -5.32 3.31
CA GLU A 98 14.27 -4.37 2.40
C GLU A 98 13.49 -4.28 1.09
N GLU A 99 13.26 -3.05 0.61
CA GLU A 99 12.72 -2.80 -0.73
C GLU A 99 13.91 -2.50 -1.67
N ARG A 100 14.24 -3.42 -2.58
CA ARG A 100 15.40 -3.31 -3.46
C ARG A 100 15.01 -2.98 -4.91
N GLY A 101 14.41 -1.83 -5.11
CA GLY A 101 14.14 -1.30 -6.45
C GLY A 101 13.54 -2.35 -7.42
N LEU A 102 14.30 -2.79 -8.41
CA LEU A 102 13.84 -3.78 -9.40
C LEU A 102 13.76 -5.22 -8.88
N GLU A 103 14.44 -5.53 -7.79
CA GLU A 103 14.41 -6.87 -7.18
C GLU A 103 13.19 -7.07 -6.26
N GLY A 104 12.45 -5.97 -5.96
CA GLY A 104 11.26 -5.99 -5.12
C GLY A 104 11.55 -6.14 -3.64
N LEU A 105 10.55 -6.57 -2.89
CA LEU A 105 10.64 -6.80 -1.46
C LEU A 105 11.50 -8.03 -1.17
N GLN A 106 12.40 -7.92 -0.20
CA GLN A 106 13.20 -9.02 0.35
C GLN A 106 13.01 -9.10 1.85
N ALA A 107 12.96 -10.30 2.38
CA ALA A 107 12.88 -10.56 3.82
C ALA A 107 14.04 -11.45 4.24
N THR A 108 14.53 -11.27 5.47
CA THR A 108 15.48 -12.16 6.11
C THR A 108 14.95 -12.54 7.48
N ILE A 109 14.64 -13.83 7.68
CA ILE A 109 14.20 -14.35 8.98
C ILE A 109 15.38 -14.34 9.95
N LEU A 110 15.18 -13.71 11.09
CA LEU A 110 16.15 -13.62 12.18
C LEU A 110 15.87 -14.67 13.26
N HIS A 111 14.61 -14.82 13.65
CA HIS A 111 14.20 -15.76 14.70
C HIS A 111 12.79 -16.29 14.44
N THR A 112 12.56 -17.54 14.79
CA THR A 112 11.25 -18.23 14.69
C THR A 112 10.92 -18.89 16.03
N GLU A 113 9.74 -18.59 16.56
CA GLU A 113 9.22 -19.21 17.78
C GLU A 113 8.69 -20.62 17.51
N THR A 114 9.59 -21.58 17.41
CA THR A 114 9.25 -22.98 17.05
C THR A 114 8.28 -23.65 18.03
N ALA A 115 8.29 -23.22 19.31
CA ALA A 115 7.34 -23.70 20.31
C ALA A 115 5.89 -23.29 19.99
N LYS A 116 5.69 -22.26 19.15
CA LYS A 116 4.39 -21.71 18.76
C LYS A 116 3.98 -22.11 17.33
N GLN A 117 4.55 -23.17 16.77
CA GLN A 117 4.34 -23.57 15.38
C GLN A 117 2.86 -23.66 14.96
N LYS A 118 1.98 -24.07 15.86
CA LYS A 118 0.52 -24.16 15.62
C LYS A 118 -0.20 -22.83 15.50
N LEU A 119 0.45 -21.73 15.89
CA LEU A 119 -0.10 -20.37 15.85
C LEU A 119 0.28 -19.61 14.57
N PHE A 120 1.15 -20.18 13.72
CA PHE A 120 1.51 -19.53 12.46
C PHE A 120 0.35 -19.55 11.46
N PRO A 121 0.27 -18.53 10.57
CA PRO A 121 -0.68 -18.57 9.47
C PRO A 121 -0.52 -19.86 8.65
N LEU A 122 -1.63 -20.52 8.32
CA LEU A 122 -1.62 -21.79 7.59
C LEU A 122 -0.97 -21.68 6.19
N ASP A 123 -1.00 -20.49 5.61
CA ASP A 123 -0.49 -20.19 4.28
C ASP A 123 0.91 -19.54 4.29
N LEU A 124 1.56 -19.46 5.46
CA LEU A 124 2.91 -18.94 5.61
C LEU A 124 3.93 -20.05 5.55
N GLU A 125 4.74 -20.09 4.49
CA GLU A 125 5.95 -20.88 4.45
C GLU A 125 7.05 -20.18 5.26
N LEU A 126 7.70 -20.91 6.19
CA LEU A 126 8.75 -20.35 7.05
C LEU A 126 10.11 -20.28 6.33
N THR A 127 10.12 -19.56 5.21
CA THR A 127 11.29 -19.23 4.39
C THR A 127 11.31 -17.73 4.11
N ASN A 128 12.45 -17.18 3.75
CA ASN A 128 12.55 -15.75 3.39
C ASN A 128 11.57 -15.38 2.28
N GLU A 129 11.50 -16.19 1.22
CA GLU A 129 10.58 -16.02 0.10
C GLU A 129 9.12 -16.22 0.52
N GLY A 130 8.87 -17.14 1.44
CA GLY A 130 7.53 -17.40 1.98
C GLY A 130 7.00 -16.21 2.77
N VAL A 131 7.84 -15.56 3.58
CA VAL A 131 7.49 -14.31 4.29
C VAL A 131 7.15 -13.21 3.29
N VAL A 132 7.97 -13.01 2.25
CA VAL A 132 7.70 -12.01 1.20
C VAL A 132 6.35 -12.28 0.53
N LYS A 133 6.10 -13.50 0.06
CA LYS A 133 4.84 -13.89 -0.59
C LYS A 133 3.63 -13.70 0.33
N TRP A 134 3.79 -13.99 1.61
CA TRP A 134 2.72 -13.80 2.58
C TRP A 134 2.41 -12.31 2.80
N LEU A 135 3.43 -11.45 2.91
CA LEU A 135 3.29 -10.00 3.02
C LEU A 135 2.68 -9.38 1.76
N GLU A 136 3.09 -9.82 0.57
CA GLU A 136 2.52 -9.34 -0.70
C GLU A 136 1.03 -9.66 -0.85
N ARG A 137 0.55 -10.74 -0.23
CA ARG A 137 -0.89 -11.07 -0.17
C ARG A 137 -1.65 -10.27 0.88
N ARG A 138 -0.94 -9.60 1.79
CA ARG A 138 -1.52 -8.75 2.84
C ARG A 138 -1.51 -7.26 2.52
N VAL A 139 -1.24 -6.91 1.28
CA VAL A 139 -1.37 -5.53 0.79
C VAL A 139 -2.41 -5.47 -0.31
N ILE A 140 -2.92 -4.27 -0.56
CA ILE A 140 -3.90 -4.01 -1.61
C ILE A 140 -3.42 -4.54 -2.97
N PRO A 141 -4.23 -5.31 -3.71
CA PRO A 141 -3.86 -5.82 -5.03
C PRO A 141 -3.57 -4.69 -6.03
N LYS A 142 -2.50 -4.83 -6.81
CA LYS A 142 -2.08 -3.83 -7.82
C LYS A 142 -3.12 -3.55 -8.89
N ASN A 143 -4.02 -4.49 -9.15
CA ASN A 143 -5.09 -4.39 -10.14
C ASN A 143 -6.45 -4.03 -9.53
N ARG A 144 -6.51 -3.63 -8.24
CA ARG A 144 -7.74 -3.16 -7.62
C ARG A 144 -8.14 -1.80 -8.22
N GLN A 145 -9.41 -1.64 -8.48
CA GLN A 145 -9.95 -0.35 -8.91
C GLN A 145 -9.62 0.75 -7.89
N PHE A 146 -9.13 1.89 -8.37
CA PHE A 146 -8.70 3.04 -7.57
C PHE A 146 -7.48 2.81 -6.65
N VAL A 147 -6.67 1.78 -6.91
CA VAL A 147 -5.49 1.49 -6.09
C VAL A 147 -4.51 2.68 -6.06
N ASP A 148 -4.29 3.33 -7.20
CA ASP A 148 -3.38 4.47 -7.28
C ASP A 148 -3.91 5.68 -6.49
N GLU A 149 -5.22 5.94 -6.54
CA GLU A 149 -5.87 7.00 -5.78
C GLU A 149 -5.80 6.75 -4.28
N ILE A 150 -6.06 5.49 -3.84
CA ILE A 150 -5.96 5.08 -2.45
C ILE A 150 -4.52 5.29 -1.94
N LEU A 151 -3.53 4.76 -2.64
CA LEU A 151 -2.13 4.83 -2.22
C LEU A 151 -1.57 6.25 -2.31
N LYS A 152 -1.98 7.04 -3.31
CA LYS A 152 -1.58 8.44 -3.45
C LYS A 152 -2.03 9.30 -2.26
N THR A 153 -3.19 9.01 -1.68
CA THR A 153 -3.68 9.69 -0.46
C THR A 153 -2.69 9.52 0.71
N LEU A 154 -1.96 8.43 0.74
CA LEU A 154 -0.95 8.09 1.75
C LEU A 154 0.48 8.46 1.32
N GLY A 155 0.67 9.00 0.12
CA GLY A 155 2.00 9.26 -0.44
C GLY A 155 2.76 7.98 -0.86
N LEU A 156 2.03 6.89 -1.08
CA LEU A 156 2.57 5.57 -1.45
C LEU A 156 2.34 5.26 -2.93
N SER A 157 3.00 4.21 -3.41
CA SER A 157 2.79 3.63 -4.73
C SER A 157 2.58 2.12 -4.64
N VAL A 158 1.99 1.52 -5.69
CA VAL A 158 1.71 0.07 -5.79
C VAL A 158 2.97 -0.82 -5.73
N ASN A 159 4.14 -0.25 -5.94
CA ASN A 159 5.40 -0.97 -5.91
C ASN A 159 6.14 -0.82 -4.57
N ASN A 160 5.59 -0.10 -3.61
CA ASN A 160 6.17 0.09 -2.29
C ASN A 160 5.47 -0.79 -1.25
N THR A 161 5.63 -2.10 -1.37
CA THR A 161 5.00 -3.09 -0.46
C THR A 161 5.42 -2.85 0.99
N LYS A 162 6.71 -2.60 1.24
CA LYS A 162 7.22 -2.30 2.58
C LYS A 162 6.55 -1.06 3.17
N GLY A 163 6.44 0.04 2.39
CA GLY A 163 5.77 1.26 2.85
C GLY A 163 4.28 1.04 3.14
N ILE A 164 3.59 0.20 2.37
CA ILE A 164 2.20 -0.16 2.65
C ILE A 164 2.10 -0.94 3.97
N ILE A 165 2.97 -1.92 4.20
CA ILE A 165 3.04 -2.67 5.47
C ILE A 165 3.36 -1.75 6.64
N ASP A 166 4.31 -0.80 6.49
CA ASP A 166 4.65 0.18 7.53
C ASP A 166 3.43 1.02 7.97
N VAL A 167 2.50 1.30 7.05
CA VAL A 167 1.27 2.06 7.33
C VAL A 167 0.15 1.19 7.87
N CYS A 168 -0.15 0.05 7.20
CA CYS A 168 -1.29 -0.79 7.58
C CYS A 168 -0.98 -1.83 8.64
N MET A 169 0.30 -1.98 9.03
CA MET A 169 0.77 -3.04 9.95
C MET A 169 0.35 -4.46 9.51
N GLY A 170 0.02 -4.64 8.22
CA GLY A 170 -0.56 -5.89 7.71
C GLY A 170 -1.87 -6.29 8.37
N LEU A 171 -2.56 -5.40 9.08
CA LEU A 171 -3.85 -5.66 9.74
C LEU A 171 -4.93 -5.98 8.72
N SER A 172 -5.77 -6.96 9.01
CA SER A 172 -6.84 -7.41 8.14
C SER A 172 -8.11 -7.70 8.94
N LEU A 173 -9.27 -7.64 8.27
CA LEU A 173 -10.55 -8.11 8.82
C LEU A 173 -10.77 -9.62 8.59
N ASN A 174 -9.77 -10.36 8.12
CA ASN A 174 -9.85 -11.79 7.88
C ASN A 174 -9.22 -12.64 9.00
N ASP A 175 -8.30 -12.03 9.76
CA ASP A 175 -7.55 -12.71 10.83
C ASP A 175 -6.97 -11.69 11.82
N SER A 176 -6.26 -12.18 12.83
CA SER A 176 -5.65 -11.36 13.90
C SER A 176 -4.13 -11.30 13.84
N TYR A 177 -3.54 -11.58 12.67
CA TYR A 177 -2.11 -11.39 12.44
C TYR A 177 -1.80 -9.95 12.07
N TRP A 178 -0.66 -9.47 12.53
CA TRP A 178 -0.13 -8.15 12.19
C TRP A 178 1.39 -8.12 12.22
N VAL A 179 1.96 -7.09 11.60
CA VAL A 179 3.41 -6.90 11.45
C VAL A 179 3.78 -5.53 11.97
N VAL A 180 4.62 -5.51 13.00
CA VAL A 180 5.05 -4.29 13.67
C VAL A 180 6.56 -4.27 13.84
N PRO A 181 7.20 -3.09 14.09
CA PRO A 181 8.58 -3.07 14.54
C PRO A 181 8.80 -3.98 15.75
N ALA A 182 9.96 -4.63 15.84
CA ALA A 182 10.22 -5.58 16.94
C ALA A 182 10.21 -4.93 18.32
N ASP A 183 10.57 -3.65 18.38
CA ASP A 183 10.58 -2.79 19.57
C ASP A 183 9.23 -2.09 19.84
N PHE A 184 8.19 -2.40 19.03
CA PHE A 184 6.86 -1.80 19.20
C PHE A 184 6.17 -2.35 20.45
N ASP A 185 5.79 -1.46 21.37
CA ASP A 185 5.19 -1.78 22.66
C ASP A 185 3.66 -1.71 22.69
N GLY A 186 3.03 -1.28 21.57
CA GLY A 186 1.57 -1.24 21.42
C GLY A 186 0.94 -2.63 21.43
N LYS A 187 -0.32 -2.70 21.89
CA LYS A 187 -1.10 -3.93 21.97
C LYS A 187 -2.07 -4.06 20.81
N TYR A 188 -2.34 -5.29 20.40
CA TYR A 188 -3.29 -5.58 19.30
C TYR A 188 -4.67 -4.97 19.53
N ALA A 189 -5.16 -4.93 20.78
CA ALA A 189 -6.45 -4.36 21.14
C ALA A 189 -6.58 -2.88 20.72
N ASP A 190 -5.48 -2.12 20.75
CA ASP A 190 -5.47 -0.69 20.44
C ASP A 190 -5.45 -0.38 18.93
N TYR A 191 -5.18 -1.39 18.09
CA TYR A 191 -4.94 -1.20 16.64
C TYR A 191 -5.82 -2.07 15.74
N ASN A 192 -6.40 -3.15 16.25
CA ASN A 192 -7.20 -4.07 15.44
C ASN A 192 -8.36 -3.35 14.72
N LEU A 193 -8.73 -3.87 13.54
CA LEU A 193 -9.75 -3.27 12.69
C LEU A 193 -11.18 -3.66 13.08
N TYR A 194 -11.36 -4.56 14.07
CA TYR A 194 -12.67 -5.01 14.52
C TYR A 194 -13.29 -4.06 15.54
N GLU A 195 -12.46 -3.49 16.41
CA GLU A 195 -12.88 -2.67 17.56
C GLU A 195 -12.50 -1.20 17.39
N ASN A 196 -11.52 -0.92 16.55
CA ASN A 196 -11.01 0.42 16.33
C ASN A 196 -11.55 1.00 15.02
N ARG A 197 -11.92 2.28 15.06
CA ARG A 197 -12.37 3.01 13.86
C ARG A 197 -11.21 3.16 12.86
N PHE A 198 -11.53 3.02 11.60
CA PHE A 198 -10.61 3.23 10.49
C PHE A 198 -11.05 4.40 9.59
N SER A 199 -10.19 4.83 8.66
CA SER A 199 -10.38 6.03 7.86
C SER A 199 -11.62 5.96 6.96
N GLU A 200 -12.60 6.81 7.21
CA GLU A 200 -13.76 7.01 6.34
C GLU A 200 -13.37 7.67 5.02
N ALA A 201 -12.35 8.53 5.02
CA ALA A 201 -11.85 9.17 3.82
C ALA A 201 -11.22 8.15 2.86
N LEU A 202 -10.42 7.20 3.37
CA LEU A 202 -9.92 6.11 2.54
C LEU A 202 -11.04 5.22 1.99
N SER A 203 -12.06 4.94 2.79
CA SER A 203 -13.25 4.20 2.34
C SER A 203 -13.96 4.93 1.19
N LEU A 204 -14.09 6.25 1.28
CA LEU A 204 -14.68 7.07 0.22
C LEU A 204 -13.85 7.02 -1.06
N VAL A 205 -12.53 7.20 -0.97
CA VAL A 205 -11.61 7.10 -2.12
C VAL A 205 -11.68 5.71 -2.74
N ALA A 206 -11.64 4.66 -1.92
CA ALA A 206 -11.69 3.27 -2.37
C ALA A 206 -12.99 2.90 -3.10
N TYR A 207 -14.08 3.60 -2.82
CA TYR A 207 -15.38 3.36 -3.45
C TYR A 207 -15.65 4.25 -4.66
N THR A 208 -15.27 5.53 -4.59
CA THR A 208 -15.63 6.53 -5.61
C THR A 208 -14.50 6.89 -6.56
N GLY A 209 -13.24 6.63 -6.19
CA GLY A 209 -12.05 7.12 -6.88
C GLY A 209 -11.80 8.62 -6.70
N VAL A 210 -12.64 9.31 -5.92
CA VAL A 210 -12.47 10.76 -5.69
C VAL A 210 -11.56 10.97 -4.49
N GLY A 211 -10.35 11.49 -4.74
CA GLY A 211 -9.35 11.74 -3.72
C GLY A 211 -9.77 12.85 -2.75
N GLY A 212 -9.50 12.62 -1.46
CA GLY A 212 -9.58 13.62 -0.40
C GLY A 212 -8.23 14.28 -0.11
N SER A 213 -8.21 15.24 0.80
CA SER A 213 -6.99 15.80 1.36
C SER A 213 -6.20 14.70 2.10
N ARG A 214 -4.87 14.86 2.18
CA ARG A 214 -4.01 13.99 3.01
C ARG A 214 -4.53 14.04 4.45
N GLU A 215 -5.05 12.92 4.92
CA GLU A 215 -5.40 12.74 6.33
C GLU A 215 -4.22 12.16 7.10
N ALA A 216 -4.19 12.48 8.41
CA ALA A 216 -3.26 11.84 9.33
C ALA A 216 -3.51 10.33 9.34
N PHE A 217 -2.42 9.56 9.26
CA PHE A 217 -2.42 8.12 9.07
C PHE A 217 -3.25 7.40 10.14
N SER A 218 -4.26 6.68 9.68
CA SER A 218 -4.90 5.63 10.46
C SER A 218 -4.85 4.32 9.68
N THR A 219 -4.74 3.22 10.37
CA THR A 219 -4.90 1.89 9.77
C THR A 219 -6.26 1.80 9.11
N SER A 220 -6.33 1.14 7.96
CA SER A 220 -7.58 0.96 7.23
C SER A 220 -7.60 -0.40 6.53
N PRO A 221 -8.73 -1.12 6.58
CA PRO A 221 -8.88 -2.39 5.87
C PRO A 221 -8.77 -2.24 4.35
N GLU A 222 -8.89 -1.01 3.83
CA GLU A 222 -8.73 -0.73 2.39
C GLU A 222 -7.36 -1.10 1.85
N LEU A 223 -6.33 -1.07 2.71
CA LEU A 223 -4.95 -1.36 2.34
C LEU A 223 -4.62 -2.87 2.30
N THR A 224 -5.53 -3.72 2.79
CA THR A 224 -5.34 -5.17 2.89
C THR A 224 -6.49 -5.99 2.28
N THR A 225 -7.51 -5.31 1.74
CA THR A 225 -8.68 -5.98 1.16
C THR A 225 -8.42 -6.46 -0.25
N ASN A 226 -8.60 -7.76 -0.47
CA ASN A 226 -8.40 -8.42 -1.75
C ASN A 226 -9.54 -8.16 -2.75
N GLY A 227 -9.26 -8.44 -4.03
CA GLY A 227 -10.20 -8.39 -5.14
C GLY A 227 -10.14 -7.10 -5.95
N MET A 228 -10.54 -7.16 -7.22
CA MET A 228 -10.30 -6.12 -8.23
C MET A 228 -11.35 -5.01 -8.24
N LEU A 229 -12.62 -5.33 -7.93
CA LEU A 229 -13.71 -4.37 -8.03
C LEU A 229 -13.64 -3.31 -6.93
N ARG A 230 -14.27 -2.16 -7.21
CA ARG A 230 -14.46 -1.13 -6.18
C ARG A 230 -15.17 -1.71 -4.97
N LYS A 231 -14.68 -1.41 -3.82
CA LYS A 231 -15.28 -1.78 -2.55
C LYS A 231 -14.81 -0.87 -1.44
N ALA A 232 -15.59 -0.78 -0.38
CA ALA A 232 -15.20 -0.03 0.79
C ALA A 232 -15.75 -0.67 2.06
N TRP A 233 -14.97 -0.62 3.11
CA TRP A 233 -15.40 -0.95 4.44
C TRP A 233 -15.95 0.30 5.13
N ARG A 234 -17.05 0.15 5.84
CA ARG A 234 -17.67 1.22 6.59
C ARG A 234 -17.94 0.78 8.01
N PHE A 235 -17.52 1.60 8.95
CA PHE A 235 -17.92 1.46 10.35
C PHE A 235 -19.21 2.25 10.55
N VAL A 236 -20.32 1.56 10.81
CA VAL A 236 -21.63 2.18 11.09
C VAL A 236 -21.80 2.17 12.60
N GLU A 237 -21.93 3.37 13.19
CA GLU A 237 -22.06 3.52 14.64
C GLU A 237 -23.28 2.78 15.15
N ASP A 238 -23.11 2.05 16.26
CA ASP A 238 -24.13 1.19 16.89
C ASP A 238 -24.67 0.02 16.06
N ASP A 239 -24.13 -0.21 14.84
CA ASP A 239 -24.60 -1.27 13.95
C ASP A 239 -23.49 -2.24 13.51
N GLY A 240 -22.27 -1.76 13.34
CA GLY A 240 -21.09 -2.60 13.05
C GLY A 240 -20.36 -2.27 11.78
N ILE A 241 -19.59 -3.24 11.30
CA ILE A 241 -18.73 -3.08 10.12
C ILE A 241 -19.41 -3.71 8.90
N TYR A 242 -19.44 -2.97 7.79
CA TYR A 242 -20.03 -3.39 6.54
C TYR A 242 -19.06 -3.28 5.37
N LEU A 243 -19.10 -4.27 4.50
CA LEU A 243 -18.43 -4.22 3.20
C LEU A 243 -19.44 -3.80 2.11
N TYR A 244 -19.13 -2.71 1.43
CA TYR A 244 -19.85 -2.23 0.25
C TYR A 244 -19.06 -2.62 -0.99
N LYS A 245 -19.70 -3.29 -1.95
CA LYS A 245 -19.09 -3.69 -3.23
C LYS A 245 -19.90 -3.08 -4.36
N GLY A 246 -19.23 -2.34 -5.22
CA GLY A 246 -19.84 -1.79 -6.44
C GLY A 246 -19.64 -2.72 -7.63
N GLY A 247 -20.38 -2.43 -8.69
CA GLY A 247 -20.25 -3.14 -9.96
C GLY A 247 -19.08 -2.62 -10.79
N THR A 248 -18.76 -3.38 -11.84
CA THR A 248 -17.77 -3.01 -12.85
C THR A 248 -18.22 -1.81 -13.68
N GLU A 249 -17.24 -1.05 -14.18
CA GLU A 249 -17.46 0.06 -15.13
C GLU A 249 -16.74 -0.23 -16.45
N GLY A 250 -17.36 0.19 -17.54
CA GLY A 250 -16.76 0.08 -18.88
C GLY A 250 -17.61 -0.69 -19.89
N ALA A 251 -17.25 -0.61 -21.17
CA ALA A 251 -18.07 -1.08 -22.30
C ALA A 251 -18.31 -2.61 -22.33
N ALA A 252 -17.45 -3.40 -21.67
CA ALA A 252 -17.59 -4.87 -21.62
C ALA A 252 -18.29 -5.37 -20.35
N ASN A 253 -18.60 -4.48 -19.40
CA ASN A 253 -19.10 -4.83 -18.08
C ASN A 253 -20.46 -4.19 -17.86
N THR A 254 -21.36 -4.94 -17.28
CA THR A 254 -22.75 -4.53 -17.10
C THR A 254 -23.02 -3.84 -15.76
N GLY A 255 -22.07 -3.89 -14.82
CA GLY A 255 -22.22 -3.33 -13.46
C GLY A 255 -23.22 -4.06 -12.60
N ASN A 256 -23.62 -5.27 -12.97
CA ASN A 256 -24.69 -6.03 -12.32
C ASN A 256 -24.21 -6.92 -11.15
N GLU A 257 -22.92 -6.88 -10.81
CA GLU A 257 -22.35 -7.69 -9.73
C GLU A 257 -23.09 -7.51 -8.39
N PRO A 258 -23.49 -6.29 -7.97
CA PRO A 258 -24.28 -6.12 -6.75
C PRO A 258 -25.59 -6.89 -6.74
N TYR A 259 -26.29 -6.87 -7.89
CA TYR A 259 -27.53 -7.67 -8.04
C TYR A 259 -27.27 -9.17 -8.00
N SER A 260 -26.17 -9.62 -8.61
CA SER A 260 -25.79 -11.04 -8.62
C SER A 260 -25.54 -11.56 -7.21
N GLU A 261 -24.81 -10.81 -6.38
CA GLU A 261 -24.58 -11.17 -4.97
C GLU A 261 -25.88 -11.18 -4.18
N TYR A 262 -26.72 -10.17 -4.35
CA TYR A 262 -28.01 -10.07 -3.67
C TYR A 262 -28.93 -11.24 -4.03
N TYR A 263 -29.16 -11.51 -5.33
CA TYR A 263 -30.04 -12.60 -5.73
C TYR A 263 -29.48 -13.97 -5.38
N ALA A 264 -28.15 -14.16 -5.45
CA ALA A 264 -27.54 -15.42 -5.03
C ALA A 264 -27.80 -15.72 -3.55
N CYS A 265 -27.68 -14.73 -2.67
CA CYS A 265 -27.99 -14.95 -1.26
C CYS A 265 -29.49 -15.20 -1.01
N GLN A 266 -30.41 -14.52 -1.74
CA GLN A 266 -31.84 -14.78 -1.63
C GLN A 266 -32.20 -16.20 -2.08
N ILE A 267 -31.57 -16.70 -3.15
CA ILE A 267 -31.76 -18.06 -3.63
C ILE A 267 -31.23 -19.07 -2.60
N ALA A 268 -30.01 -18.86 -2.10
CA ALA A 268 -29.40 -19.72 -1.08
C ALA A 268 -30.27 -19.80 0.18
N ASP A 269 -30.79 -18.68 0.66
CA ASP A 269 -31.71 -18.62 1.80
C ASP A 269 -32.97 -19.46 1.56
N LYS A 270 -33.61 -19.33 0.39
CA LYS A 270 -34.79 -20.15 0.02
C LYS A 270 -34.47 -21.64 -0.13
N MET A 271 -33.22 -21.99 -0.44
CA MET A 271 -32.74 -23.38 -0.48
C MET A 271 -32.34 -23.92 0.91
N GLY A 272 -32.38 -23.10 1.96
CA GLY A 272 -31.90 -23.47 3.29
C GLY A 272 -30.38 -23.62 3.39
N ILE A 273 -29.62 -22.97 2.50
CA ILE A 273 -28.15 -22.97 2.50
C ILE A 273 -27.67 -21.75 3.27
N GLY A 274 -26.87 -21.97 4.31
CA GLY A 274 -26.23 -20.86 5.04
C GLY A 274 -25.31 -20.06 4.14
N CYS A 275 -25.53 -18.75 4.07
CA CYS A 275 -24.73 -17.84 3.25
C CYS A 275 -24.61 -16.46 3.88
N VAL A 276 -23.64 -15.69 3.40
CA VAL A 276 -23.53 -14.27 3.74
C VAL A 276 -24.76 -13.54 3.22
N GLN A 277 -25.41 -12.77 4.10
CA GLN A 277 -26.58 -11.97 3.72
C GLN A 277 -26.13 -10.68 3.04
N TYR A 278 -26.72 -10.39 1.90
CA TYR A 278 -26.47 -9.19 1.10
C TYR A 278 -27.75 -8.36 0.98
N ASP A 279 -27.61 -7.06 1.20
CA ASP A 279 -28.61 -6.05 0.86
C ASP A 279 -28.13 -5.22 -0.32
N LEU A 280 -29.04 -4.50 -0.97
CA LEU A 280 -28.73 -3.49 -1.99
C LEU A 280 -28.84 -2.10 -1.35
N GLU A 281 -27.82 -1.29 -1.53
CA GLU A 281 -27.80 0.10 -1.06
C GLU A 281 -27.18 1.01 -2.13
N ASN A 282 -27.67 2.26 -2.20
CA ASN A 282 -27.04 3.30 -3.00
C ASN A 282 -26.14 4.15 -2.09
N TRP A 283 -24.82 4.05 -2.26
CA TRP A 283 -23.87 4.87 -1.52
C TRP A 283 -23.14 5.82 -2.46
N LYS A 284 -23.23 7.12 -2.18
CA LYS A 284 -22.63 8.18 -3.01
C LYS A 284 -23.08 8.13 -4.49
N GLY A 285 -24.33 7.77 -4.74
CA GLY A 285 -24.87 7.65 -6.09
C GLY A 285 -24.50 6.37 -6.84
N ILE A 286 -23.79 5.44 -6.20
CA ILE A 286 -23.33 4.18 -6.79
C ILE A 286 -24.02 3.01 -6.10
N LEU A 287 -24.63 2.10 -6.90
CA LEU A 287 -25.25 0.89 -6.39
C LEU A 287 -24.19 -0.04 -5.76
N ALA A 288 -24.47 -0.55 -4.60
CA ALA A 288 -23.65 -1.54 -3.89
C ALA A 288 -24.46 -2.76 -3.48
N SER A 289 -23.83 -3.92 -3.45
CA SER A 289 -24.15 -4.99 -2.54
C SER A 289 -23.47 -4.69 -1.20
N LYS A 290 -24.23 -4.83 -0.11
CA LYS A 290 -23.78 -4.54 1.24
C LYS A 290 -23.89 -5.80 2.07
N CYS A 291 -22.82 -6.19 2.75
CA CYS A 291 -22.84 -7.28 3.71
C CYS A 291 -22.16 -6.88 5.02
N ARG A 292 -22.68 -7.42 6.13
CA ARG A 292 -22.11 -7.19 7.46
C ARG A 292 -20.90 -8.09 7.68
N LEU A 293 -19.91 -7.58 8.38
CA LEU A 293 -18.81 -8.38 8.94
C LEU A 293 -19.39 -9.20 10.13
N PHE A 294 -19.05 -10.48 10.16
CA PHE A 294 -19.52 -11.43 11.19
C PHE A 294 -18.73 -11.32 12.48
#